data_082bc0dda87ebc346bb2f8087f2cce16
#
_entry.id   082bc0dda87ebc346bb2f8087f2cce16
#
_cell.length_a   1.000
_cell.length_b   1.000
_cell.length_c   1.000
_cell.angle_alpha   90.00
_cell.angle_beta   90.00
_cell.angle_gamma   90.00
#
_symmetry.space_group_name_H-M   'P 1'
#
loop_
_entity.id
_entity.type
_entity.pdbx_description
1 polymer ?
#
loop_
_entity_poly.entity_id
_entity_poly.type
_entity_poly.pdbx_seq_one_letter_code
_entity_poly.pdbx_strand_id
1 'polypeptide(L)'
;MNKKNSLLLPPQFFENDSDEKIRNILDLDVDALYLFDHFKNPTDSSKPTYKFTEEIFSLYKKVKNEIEVGVCVLNVNARDSNILFKDIIDPLLELKNINIGLGTGDNKYEKHDEIFDNDIEEIITYILKNNNFISNNSTLFIGGNSQSKLDLSKKYNLGINQWMGSDSDFIDKQNIYNNLINPRGRLSRCVINKKMYEFDYEKIFVIKDSNLKIFQKTIDNIFKND
;
A
#
# COMPACT_ATOMS: atom_id res chain seq x y z
N MET A 1 -14.73 -14.24 1.62
CA MET A 1 -13.28 -13.88 1.50
C MET A 1 -12.67 -13.97 2.89
N ASN A 2 -11.44 -14.48 3.03
CA ASN A 2 -10.76 -14.43 4.32
C ASN A 2 -10.41 -12.97 4.65
N LYS A 3 -10.69 -12.57 5.89
CA LYS A 3 -10.27 -11.25 6.41
C LYS A 3 -8.74 -11.19 6.35
N LYS A 4 -8.19 -10.15 5.73
CA LYS A 4 -6.75 -9.93 5.67
C LYS A 4 -6.32 -8.82 6.59
N ASN A 5 -5.20 -9.04 7.29
CA ASN A 5 -4.59 -8.06 8.19
C ASN A 5 -3.17 -7.78 7.72
N SER A 6 -2.91 -6.53 7.41
CA SER A 6 -1.64 -6.09 6.83
C SER A 6 -1.07 -4.92 7.62
N LEU A 7 0.21 -4.62 7.44
CA LEU A 7 0.88 -3.52 8.10
C LEU A 7 1.37 -2.49 7.09
N LEU A 8 1.16 -1.21 7.37
CA LEU A 8 1.86 -0.10 6.71
C LEU A 8 3.03 0.33 7.59
N LEU A 9 4.24 0.10 7.10
CA LEU A 9 5.46 0.30 7.86
C LEU A 9 5.92 1.77 7.82
N PRO A 10 6.40 2.33 8.96
CA PRO A 10 6.98 3.68 8.98
C PRO A 10 8.40 3.67 8.41
N PRO A 11 8.90 4.82 7.91
CA PRO A 11 10.27 4.92 7.37
C PRO A 11 11.34 4.42 8.33
N GLN A 12 11.23 4.73 9.61
CA GLN A 12 12.19 4.34 10.64
C GLN A 12 12.25 2.82 10.90
N PHE A 13 11.36 2.05 10.28
CA PHE A 13 11.38 0.59 10.38
C PHE A 13 12.72 -0.01 9.93
N PHE A 14 13.35 0.61 8.92
CA PHE A 14 14.58 0.13 8.31
C PHE A 14 15.87 0.65 8.99
N GLU A 15 15.77 1.64 9.87
CA GLU A 15 16.94 2.28 10.49
C GLU A 15 17.69 1.37 11.47
N ASN A 16 16.95 0.67 12.35
CA ASN A 16 17.52 -0.19 13.39
C ASN A 16 16.68 -1.46 13.57
N ASP A 17 17.33 -2.56 13.91
CA ASP A 17 16.68 -3.84 14.30
C ASP A 17 15.68 -4.37 13.27
N SER A 18 15.81 -3.99 12.00
CA SER A 18 14.83 -4.36 10.97
C SER A 18 14.68 -5.88 10.80
N ASP A 19 15.77 -6.64 10.94
CA ASP A 19 15.73 -8.09 10.82
C ASP A 19 15.03 -8.76 12.01
N GLU A 20 15.16 -8.18 13.20
CA GLU A 20 14.43 -8.67 14.38
C GLU A 20 12.94 -8.34 14.26
N LYS A 21 12.59 -7.11 13.84
CA LYS A 21 11.20 -6.72 13.58
C LYS A 21 10.55 -7.61 12.53
N ILE A 22 11.26 -7.96 11.45
CA ILE A 22 10.77 -8.86 10.42
C ILE A 22 10.52 -10.27 10.98
N ARG A 23 11.46 -10.83 11.75
CA ARG A 23 11.24 -12.13 12.42
C ARG A 23 9.99 -12.10 13.30
N ASN A 24 9.83 -11.05 14.10
CA ASN A 24 8.65 -10.91 14.96
C ASN A 24 7.33 -10.80 14.16
N ILE A 25 7.37 -10.21 12.96
CA ILE A 25 6.20 -10.17 12.06
C ILE A 25 5.91 -11.55 11.47
N LEU A 26 6.95 -12.30 11.06
CA LEU A 26 6.80 -13.63 10.45
C LEU A 26 6.17 -14.65 11.41
N ASP A 27 6.28 -14.42 12.72
CA ASP A 27 5.63 -15.25 13.75
C ASP A 27 4.13 -14.90 13.95
N LEU A 28 3.58 -13.95 13.17
CA LEU A 28 2.21 -13.48 13.26
C LEU A 28 1.43 -13.76 11.98
N ASP A 29 0.10 -13.76 12.07
CA ASP A 29 -0.81 -13.92 10.91
C ASP A 29 -0.95 -12.59 10.14
N VAL A 30 0.16 -12.15 9.54
CA VAL A 30 0.24 -10.94 8.74
C VAL A 30 0.20 -11.32 7.26
N ASP A 31 -0.77 -10.80 6.52
CA ASP A 31 -0.96 -11.10 5.10
C ASP A 31 -0.03 -10.30 4.18
N ALA A 32 0.18 -9.00 4.45
CA ALA A 32 1.04 -8.16 3.62
C ALA A 32 1.73 -7.05 4.41
N LEU A 33 2.89 -6.63 3.89
CA LEU A 33 3.63 -5.45 4.35
C LEU A 33 3.63 -4.39 3.27
N TYR A 34 3.16 -3.20 3.62
CA TYR A 34 3.07 -2.07 2.71
C TYR A 34 4.06 -0.97 3.07
N LEU A 35 4.63 -0.34 2.04
CA LEU A 35 5.31 0.95 2.12
C LEU A 35 4.43 2.03 1.48
N PHE A 36 4.69 3.29 1.79
CA PHE A 36 4.09 4.43 1.08
C PHE A 36 5.15 5.21 0.29
N ASP A 37 4.73 6.00 -0.68
CA ASP A 37 5.62 6.80 -1.52
C ASP A 37 5.21 8.27 -1.47
N HIS A 38 5.74 8.99 -0.47
CA HIS A 38 5.51 10.42 -0.24
C HIS A 38 6.82 11.15 0.04
N PHE A 39 6.91 12.43 -0.31
CA PHE A 39 8.06 13.28 0.03
C PHE A 39 8.15 13.59 1.52
N LYS A 40 7.01 13.63 2.21
CA LYS A 40 6.95 13.81 3.66
C LYS A 40 6.34 12.58 4.32
N ASN A 41 6.81 12.25 5.50
CA ASN A 41 6.22 11.16 6.27
C ASN A 41 4.76 11.53 6.67
N PRO A 42 3.74 10.81 6.18
CA PRO A 42 2.35 11.14 6.46
C PRO A 42 1.92 10.87 7.91
N THR A 43 2.72 10.12 8.67
CA THR A 43 2.44 9.84 10.08
C THR A 43 3.11 10.83 11.03
N ASP A 44 4.25 11.43 10.60
CA ASP A 44 5.00 12.42 11.36
C ASP A 44 5.90 13.23 10.41
N SER A 45 5.44 14.41 9.99
CA SER A 45 6.16 15.25 9.02
C SER A 45 7.50 15.80 9.50
N SER A 46 7.83 15.67 10.80
CA SER A 46 9.15 16.03 11.36
C SER A 46 10.20 14.95 11.12
N LYS A 47 9.80 13.74 10.75
CA LYS A 47 10.68 12.61 10.50
C LYS A 47 10.93 12.41 9.01
N PRO A 48 12.09 11.79 8.65
CA PRO A 48 12.38 11.48 7.24
C PRO A 48 11.37 10.51 6.64
N THR A 49 11.34 10.47 5.32
CA THR A 49 10.59 9.47 4.55
C THR A 49 11.53 8.38 4.01
N TYR A 50 11.00 7.45 3.22
CA TYR A 50 11.75 6.35 2.62
C TYR A 50 12.70 6.83 1.51
N LYS A 51 13.75 6.05 1.33
CA LYS A 51 14.31 5.80 0.00
C LYS A 51 13.51 4.67 -0.66
N PHE A 52 12.35 5.00 -1.15
CA PHE A 52 11.29 4.05 -1.51
C PHE A 52 11.78 2.84 -2.33
N THR A 53 12.52 3.08 -3.41
CA THR A 53 13.04 2.03 -4.28
C THR A 53 14.02 1.09 -3.59
N GLU A 54 14.89 1.62 -2.73
CA GLU A 54 15.84 0.79 -1.97
C GLU A 54 15.10 -0.11 -0.97
N GLU A 55 14.15 0.49 -0.23
CA GLU A 55 13.47 -0.19 0.87
C GLU A 55 12.45 -1.23 0.43
N ILE A 56 11.69 -0.97 -0.66
CA ILE A 56 10.70 -1.94 -1.15
C ILE A 56 11.36 -3.24 -1.63
N PHE A 57 12.47 -3.13 -2.37
CA PHE A 57 13.19 -4.32 -2.85
C PHE A 57 13.95 -5.02 -1.73
N SER A 58 14.49 -4.27 -0.76
CA SER A 58 15.10 -4.84 0.45
C SER A 58 14.08 -5.65 1.25
N LEU A 59 12.92 -5.06 1.52
CA LEU A 59 11.82 -5.73 2.22
C LEU A 59 11.38 -7.00 1.51
N TYR A 60 11.11 -6.91 0.19
CA TYR A 60 10.71 -8.06 -0.61
C TYR A 60 11.70 -9.22 -0.53
N LYS A 61 13.02 -8.93 -0.60
CA LYS A 61 14.07 -9.96 -0.49
C LYS A 61 14.06 -10.66 0.87
N LYS A 62 13.73 -9.92 1.94
CA LYS A 62 13.72 -10.45 3.31
C LYS A 62 12.50 -11.32 3.61
N VAL A 63 11.33 -11.00 3.02
CA VAL A 63 10.05 -11.67 3.37
C VAL A 63 9.44 -12.47 2.23
N LYS A 64 10.12 -12.56 1.06
CA LYS A 64 9.55 -13.23 -0.11
C LYS A 64 9.10 -14.67 0.21
N ASN A 65 7.95 -15.01 -0.36
CA ASN A 65 7.26 -16.30 -0.21
C ASN A 65 6.61 -16.55 1.15
N GLU A 66 6.79 -15.69 2.13
CA GLU A 66 6.16 -15.80 3.44
C GLU A 66 5.03 -14.80 3.63
N ILE A 67 5.29 -13.53 3.28
CA ILE A 67 4.33 -12.44 3.38
C ILE A 67 4.31 -11.68 2.05
N GLU A 68 3.14 -11.23 1.62
CA GLU A 68 3.02 -10.35 0.45
C GLU A 68 3.67 -8.98 0.73
N VAL A 69 4.20 -8.32 -0.30
CA VAL A 69 4.73 -6.95 -0.20
C VAL A 69 3.94 -6.04 -1.12
N GLY A 70 3.80 -4.78 -0.74
CA GLY A 70 3.09 -3.82 -1.59
C GLY A 70 3.44 -2.37 -1.32
N VAL A 71 2.86 -1.51 -2.13
CA VAL A 71 2.93 -0.06 -1.98
C VAL A 71 1.53 0.52 -1.81
N CYS A 72 1.32 1.28 -0.74
CA CYS A 72 0.03 1.90 -0.43
C CYS A 72 0.23 3.38 -0.04
N VAL A 73 0.31 4.25 -1.06
CA VAL A 73 0.24 4.07 -2.52
C VAL A 73 1.49 4.63 -3.18
N LEU A 74 1.80 4.17 -4.38
CA LEU A 74 2.80 4.76 -5.25
C LEU A 74 2.28 6.11 -5.75
N ASN A 75 2.99 7.19 -5.46
CA ASN A 75 2.65 8.51 -5.97
C ASN A 75 3.16 8.65 -7.42
N VAL A 76 2.24 8.53 -8.37
CA VAL A 76 2.59 8.59 -9.80
C VAL A 76 3.14 9.96 -10.20
N ASN A 77 2.83 11.03 -9.47
CA ASN A 77 3.27 12.39 -9.75
C ASN A 77 4.53 12.81 -8.97
N ALA A 78 5.15 11.89 -8.23
CA ALA A 78 6.36 12.19 -7.44
C ALA A 78 7.63 12.32 -8.31
N ARG A 79 7.59 11.89 -9.57
CA ARG A 79 8.77 11.86 -10.45
C ARG A 79 8.41 11.87 -11.92
N ASP A 80 9.41 12.18 -12.76
CA ASP A 80 9.28 12.09 -14.21
C ASP A 80 8.83 10.68 -14.68
N SER A 81 8.03 10.61 -15.74
CA SER A 81 7.46 9.37 -16.24
C SER A 81 8.53 8.33 -16.61
N ASN A 82 9.65 8.72 -17.20
CA ASN A 82 10.70 7.76 -17.54
C ASN A 82 11.31 7.11 -16.29
N ILE A 83 11.54 7.91 -15.23
CA ILE A 83 12.03 7.42 -13.94
C ILE A 83 10.95 6.51 -13.30
N LEU A 84 9.68 6.93 -13.36
CA LEU A 84 8.57 6.16 -12.81
C LEU A 84 8.46 4.77 -13.46
N PHE A 85 8.47 4.70 -14.76
CA PHE A 85 8.37 3.41 -15.47
C PHE A 85 9.63 2.56 -15.28
N LYS A 86 10.81 3.09 -15.66
CA LYS A 86 12.06 2.34 -15.73
C LYS A 86 12.59 1.91 -14.35
N ASP A 87 12.54 2.83 -13.39
CA ASP A 87 13.22 2.62 -12.11
C ASP A 87 12.29 2.10 -11.01
N ILE A 88 10.96 2.11 -11.25
CA ILE A 88 9.98 1.70 -10.24
C ILE A 88 9.00 0.67 -10.79
N ILE A 89 8.17 1.02 -11.79
CA ILE A 89 7.08 0.14 -12.23
C ILE A 89 7.63 -1.15 -12.83
N ASP A 90 8.55 -1.06 -13.80
CA ASP A 90 9.11 -2.25 -14.42
C ASP A 90 9.79 -3.19 -13.41
N PRO A 91 10.66 -2.70 -12.51
CA PRO A 91 11.21 -3.56 -11.46
C PRO A 91 10.17 -4.15 -10.50
N LEU A 92 9.09 -3.41 -10.16
CA LEU A 92 8.01 -3.95 -9.33
C LEU A 92 7.27 -5.09 -10.03
N LEU A 93 7.05 -4.98 -11.34
CA LEU A 93 6.35 -5.99 -12.13
C LEU A 93 7.13 -7.31 -12.27
N GLU A 94 8.45 -7.30 -12.05
CA GLU A 94 9.27 -8.52 -11.98
C GLU A 94 9.08 -9.30 -10.65
N LEU A 95 8.50 -8.68 -9.63
CA LEU A 95 8.26 -9.31 -8.35
C LEU A 95 6.99 -10.16 -8.39
N LYS A 96 6.99 -11.28 -7.65
CA LYS A 96 5.81 -12.13 -7.49
C LYS A 96 4.95 -11.68 -6.33
N ASN A 97 3.64 -11.79 -6.47
CA ASN A 97 2.65 -11.44 -5.43
C ASN A 97 2.81 -10.01 -4.90
N ILE A 98 3.21 -9.06 -5.77
CA ILE A 98 3.32 -7.66 -5.37
C ILE A 98 1.94 -6.97 -5.40
N ASN A 99 1.64 -6.18 -4.38
CA ASN A 99 0.42 -5.39 -4.31
C ASN A 99 0.73 -3.93 -4.66
N ILE A 100 0.28 -3.46 -5.83
CA ILE A 100 0.57 -2.12 -6.32
C ILE A 100 -0.65 -1.23 -6.11
N GLY A 101 -0.54 -0.26 -5.20
CA GLY A 101 -1.52 0.81 -5.07
C GLY A 101 -1.05 2.05 -5.80
N LEU A 102 -1.92 2.69 -6.58
CA LEU A 102 -1.64 3.92 -7.29
C LEU A 102 -2.38 5.10 -6.68
N GLY A 103 -1.70 6.25 -6.62
CA GLY A 103 -2.27 7.52 -6.19
C GLY A 103 -1.54 8.69 -6.86
N THR A 104 -2.15 9.87 -6.83
CA THR A 104 -1.56 11.09 -7.42
C THR A 104 -0.88 11.98 -6.38
N GLY A 105 -0.64 11.45 -5.18
CA GLY A 105 -0.15 12.23 -4.04
C GLY A 105 -1.24 13.04 -3.34
N ASP A 106 -0.89 13.59 -2.19
CA ASP A 106 -1.69 14.57 -1.45
C ASP A 106 -0.81 15.80 -1.23
N ASN A 107 -1.24 16.96 -1.71
CA ASN A 107 -0.50 18.23 -1.63
C ASN A 107 0.09 18.53 -0.25
N LYS A 108 -0.52 18.00 0.79
CA LYS A 108 -0.03 18.11 2.16
C LYS A 108 1.31 17.42 2.41
N TYR A 109 1.57 16.32 1.69
CA TYR A 109 2.74 15.46 1.88
C TYR A 109 3.75 15.55 0.74
N GLU A 110 3.46 16.36 -0.29
CA GLU A 110 4.31 16.51 -1.47
C GLU A 110 5.06 17.85 -1.47
N LYS A 111 6.10 17.94 -2.30
CA LYS A 111 6.79 19.20 -2.61
C LYS A 111 6.13 19.84 -3.82
N HIS A 112 5.59 21.04 -3.67
CA HIS A 112 4.88 21.73 -4.75
C HIS A 112 5.72 22.01 -6.01
N ASP A 113 7.04 22.16 -5.86
CA ASP A 113 7.95 22.50 -6.94
C ASP A 113 8.44 21.29 -7.77
N GLU A 114 8.05 20.08 -7.39
CA GLU A 114 8.52 18.82 -7.97
C GLU A 114 7.36 17.87 -8.31
N ILE A 115 6.16 18.39 -8.59
CA ILE A 115 5.00 17.58 -8.96
C ILE A 115 4.96 17.46 -10.48
N PHE A 116 4.95 16.23 -10.96
CA PHE A 116 4.75 15.88 -12.37
C PHE A 116 3.26 15.59 -12.63
N ASP A 117 2.81 15.79 -13.86
CA ASP A 117 1.43 15.52 -14.29
C ASP A 117 1.40 14.24 -15.14
N ASN A 118 1.68 13.11 -14.49
CA ASN A 118 1.66 11.82 -15.17
C ASN A 118 0.21 11.28 -15.28
N ASP A 119 -0.13 10.75 -16.43
CA ASP A 119 -1.44 10.16 -16.66
C ASP A 119 -1.57 8.81 -15.93
N ILE A 120 -2.30 8.81 -14.82
CA ILE A 120 -2.56 7.61 -14.03
C ILE A 120 -3.29 6.53 -14.83
N GLU A 121 -4.11 6.89 -15.82
CA GLU A 121 -4.83 5.93 -16.65
C GLU A 121 -3.90 5.23 -17.64
N GLU A 122 -2.91 5.95 -18.20
CA GLU A 122 -1.85 5.36 -19.01
C GLU A 122 -1.06 4.33 -18.19
N ILE A 123 -0.69 4.69 -16.96
CA ILE A 123 0.05 3.79 -16.04
C ILE A 123 -0.77 2.53 -15.72
N ILE A 124 -2.06 2.67 -15.40
CA ILE A 124 -2.96 1.52 -15.17
C ILE A 124 -2.96 0.61 -16.39
N THR A 125 -3.13 1.19 -17.59
CA THR A 125 -3.19 0.44 -18.83
C THR A 125 -1.88 -0.29 -19.12
N TYR A 126 -0.75 0.35 -18.87
CA TYR A 126 0.57 -0.25 -19.00
C TYR A 126 0.74 -1.47 -18.08
N ILE A 127 0.45 -1.31 -16.79
CA ILE A 127 0.55 -2.39 -15.80
C ILE A 127 -0.36 -3.58 -16.18
N LEU A 128 -1.61 -3.32 -16.53
CA LEU A 128 -2.58 -4.37 -16.86
C LEU A 128 -2.26 -5.13 -18.15
N LYS A 129 -1.51 -4.53 -19.07
CA LYS A 129 -1.03 -5.18 -20.31
C LYS A 129 0.28 -5.95 -20.12
N ASN A 130 0.96 -5.76 -19.01
CA ASN A 130 2.24 -6.40 -18.75
C ASN A 130 2.04 -7.89 -18.40
N ASN A 131 2.70 -8.78 -19.12
CA ASN A 131 2.59 -10.21 -18.93
C ASN A 131 3.08 -10.66 -17.55
N ASN A 132 4.10 -10.02 -17.01
CA ASN A 132 4.64 -10.33 -15.68
C ASN A 132 3.63 -9.99 -14.59
N PHE A 133 2.87 -8.90 -14.72
CA PHE A 133 1.79 -8.57 -13.78
C PHE A 133 0.80 -9.74 -13.62
N ILE A 134 0.40 -10.35 -14.75
CA ILE A 134 -0.55 -11.46 -14.75
C ILE A 134 0.09 -12.73 -14.23
N SER A 135 1.27 -13.11 -14.76
CA SER A 135 1.95 -14.37 -14.43
C SER A 135 2.50 -14.40 -13.00
N ASN A 136 2.84 -13.24 -12.44
CA ASN A 136 3.35 -13.10 -11.08
C ASN A 136 2.27 -13.01 -10.00
N ASN A 137 0.98 -13.14 -10.38
CA ASN A 137 -0.17 -13.04 -9.47
C ASN A 137 -0.17 -11.74 -8.66
N SER A 138 0.23 -10.65 -9.31
CA SER A 138 0.27 -9.31 -8.72
C SER A 138 -1.11 -8.67 -8.66
N THR A 139 -1.32 -7.72 -7.76
CA THR A 139 -2.59 -7.02 -7.63
C THR A 139 -2.44 -5.53 -7.85
N LEU A 140 -3.52 -4.88 -8.31
CA LEU A 140 -3.55 -3.45 -8.58
C LEU A 140 -4.78 -2.82 -7.92
N PHE A 141 -4.57 -1.76 -7.14
CA PHE A 141 -5.63 -0.99 -6.52
C PHE A 141 -5.37 0.51 -6.63
N ILE A 142 -6.41 1.30 -6.45
CA ILE A 142 -6.32 2.76 -6.47
C ILE A 142 -6.61 3.33 -5.09
N GLY A 143 -5.82 4.30 -4.67
CA GLY A 143 -6.00 5.05 -3.43
C GLY A 143 -6.59 6.43 -3.67
N GLY A 144 -7.38 6.91 -2.71
CA GLY A 144 -7.97 8.24 -2.71
C GLY A 144 -9.50 8.23 -2.81
N ASN A 145 -10.07 9.44 -2.67
CA ASN A 145 -11.51 9.62 -2.51
C ASN A 145 -12.18 10.37 -3.66
N SER A 146 -11.42 10.82 -4.69
CA SER A 146 -12.01 11.56 -5.79
C SER A 146 -12.87 10.65 -6.67
N GLN A 147 -13.96 11.20 -7.21
CA GLN A 147 -14.86 10.49 -8.11
C GLN A 147 -14.10 9.92 -9.32
N SER A 148 -13.18 10.68 -9.91
CA SER A 148 -12.36 10.22 -11.04
C SER A 148 -11.58 8.94 -10.74
N LYS A 149 -11.02 8.79 -9.54
CA LYS A 149 -10.31 7.57 -9.12
C LYS A 149 -11.26 6.39 -8.93
N LEU A 150 -12.45 6.62 -8.39
CA LEU A 150 -13.49 5.58 -8.28
C LEU A 150 -14.00 5.14 -9.66
N ASP A 151 -14.08 6.06 -10.61
CA ASP A 151 -14.46 5.74 -11.98
C ASP A 151 -13.38 4.91 -12.71
N LEU A 152 -12.09 5.20 -12.46
CA LEU A 152 -11.00 4.33 -12.93
C LEU A 152 -11.06 2.93 -12.31
N SER A 153 -11.38 2.82 -11.02
CA SER A 153 -11.57 1.52 -10.38
C SER A 153 -12.69 0.72 -11.07
N LYS A 154 -13.83 1.34 -11.35
CA LYS A 154 -14.93 0.71 -12.09
C LYS A 154 -14.53 0.32 -13.51
N LYS A 155 -13.88 1.23 -14.24
CA LYS A 155 -13.47 1.03 -15.65
C LYS A 155 -12.53 -0.16 -15.84
N TYR A 156 -11.58 -0.32 -14.91
CA TYR A 156 -10.50 -1.32 -15.00
C TYR A 156 -10.63 -2.47 -14.00
N ASN A 157 -11.72 -2.54 -13.24
CA ASN A 157 -11.93 -3.52 -12.17
C ASN A 157 -10.77 -3.55 -11.16
N LEU A 158 -10.31 -2.39 -10.68
CA LEU A 158 -9.20 -2.29 -9.73
C LEU A 158 -9.69 -2.47 -8.30
N GLY A 159 -8.79 -2.91 -7.41
CA GLY A 159 -9.00 -2.78 -5.97
C GLY A 159 -9.17 -1.31 -5.55
N ILE A 160 -9.69 -1.09 -4.34
CA ILE A 160 -9.92 0.25 -3.79
C ILE A 160 -9.30 0.31 -2.39
N ASN A 161 -8.50 1.36 -2.13
CA ASN A 161 -8.00 1.65 -0.79
C ASN A 161 -8.58 2.95 -0.25
N GLN A 162 -8.90 2.95 1.04
CA GLN A 162 -9.24 4.16 1.78
C GLN A 162 -8.18 4.46 2.83
N TRP A 163 -7.58 5.64 2.76
CA TRP A 163 -6.75 6.17 3.84
C TRP A 163 -7.65 6.68 4.96
N MET A 164 -7.71 5.96 6.08
CA MET A 164 -8.54 6.31 7.25
C MET A 164 -9.99 6.72 6.86
N GLY A 165 -10.41 7.94 7.15
CA GLY A 165 -11.70 8.47 6.75
C GLY A 165 -12.88 7.94 7.56
N SER A 166 -14.10 8.32 7.18
CA SER A 166 -15.33 7.91 7.84
C SER A 166 -15.79 6.51 7.41
N ASP A 167 -16.67 5.92 8.18
CA ASP A 167 -17.26 4.63 7.83
C ASP A 167 -18.25 4.74 6.69
N SER A 168 -18.97 5.86 6.59
CA SER A 168 -19.87 6.14 5.48
C SER A 168 -19.12 6.15 4.16
N ASP A 169 -17.98 6.85 4.08
CA ASP A 169 -17.15 6.88 2.87
C ASP A 169 -16.62 5.48 2.50
N PHE A 170 -16.37 4.64 3.52
CA PHE A 170 -15.93 3.27 3.27
C PHE A 170 -17.04 2.37 2.76
N ILE A 171 -18.26 2.52 3.29
CA ILE A 171 -19.45 1.79 2.82
C ILE A 171 -19.72 2.10 1.34
N ASP A 172 -19.60 3.35 0.93
CA ASP A 172 -19.78 3.74 -0.47
C ASP A 172 -18.74 3.05 -1.38
N LYS A 173 -17.48 2.97 -0.95
CA LYS A 173 -16.44 2.24 -1.67
C LYS A 173 -16.70 0.73 -1.70
N GLN A 174 -17.18 0.17 -0.61
CA GLN A 174 -17.57 -1.23 -0.55
C GLN A 174 -18.71 -1.55 -1.52
N ASN A 175 -19.72 -0.68 -1.62
CA ASN A 175 -20.79 -0.82 -2.58
C ASN A 175 -20.28 -0.79 -4.02
N ILE A 176 -19.33 0.09 -4.33
CA ILE A 176 -18.67 0.13 -5.63
C ILE A 176 -17.90 -1.17 -5.88
N TYR A 177 -17.06 -1.58 -4.94
CA TYR A 177 -16.20 -2.76 -5.06
C TYR A 177 -17.01 -4.05 -5.24
N ASN A 178 -18.11 -4.22 -4.53
CA ASN A 178 -18.97 -5.40 -4.62
C ASN A 178 -19.66 -5.56 -6.00
N ASN A 179 -19.70 -4.50 -6.78
CA ASN A 179 -20.22 -4.52 -8.14
C ASN A 179 -19.13 -4.73 -9.21
N LEU A 180 -17.84 -4.85 -8.82
CA LEU A 180 -16.77 -5.15 -9.76
C LEU A 180 -16.77 -6.63 -10.16
N ILE A 181 -16.37 -6.90 -11.39
CA ILE A 181 -16.28 -8.27 -11.92
C ILE A 181 -14.82 -8.71 -11.89
N ASN A 182 -14.49 -9.70 -11.06
CA ASN A 182 -13.13 -10.20 -10.90
C ASN A 182 -12.10 -9.08 -10.65
N PRO A 183 -12.23 -8.33 -9.56
CA PRO A 183 -11.36 -7.18 -9.30
C PRO A 183 -9.89 -7.58 -9.25
N ARG A 184 -9.04 -6.76 -9.85
CA ARG A 184 -7.59 -6.96 -9.97
C ARG A 184 -6.82 -6.68 -8.66
N GLY A 185 -7.50 -6.26 -7.63
CA GLY A 185 -6.96 -5.99 -6.31
C GLY A 185 -8.04 -6.04 -5.26
N ARG A 186 -7.70 -5.73 -4.00
CA ARG A 186 -8.61 -5.87 -2.87
C ARG A 186 -9.31 -4.56 -2.53
N LEU A 187 -10.42 -4.68 -1.80
CA LEU A 187 -10.94 -3.59 -1.01
C LEU A 187 -10.13 -3.53 0.30
N SER A 188 -9.54 -2.39 0.60
CA SER A 188 -8.70 -2.22 1.78
C SER A 188 -8.92 -0.87 2.45
N ARG A 189 -8.59 -0.79 3.74
CA ARG A 189 -8.65 0.44 4.51
C ARG A 189 -7.44 0.56 5.43
N CYS A 190 -6.78 1.71 5.40
CA CYS A 190 -5.77 2.06 6.39
C CYS A 190 -6.45 2.45 7.71
N VAL A 191 -6.04 1.81 8.81
CA VAL A 191 -6.62 1.98 10.15
C VAL A 191 -5.52 2.15 11.20
N ILE A 192 -5.83 2.85 12.31
CA ILE A 192 -4.89 3.03 13.43
C ILE A 192 -5.18 2.03 14.55
N ASN A 193 -6.43 1.62 14.70
CA ASN A 193 -6.93 0.80 15.81
C ASN A 193 -7.68 -0.44 15.32
N LYS A 194 -7.70 -1.48 16.17
CA LYS A 194 -8.46 -2.71 15.94
C LYS A 194 -10.00 -2.53 16.01
N LYS A 195 -10.53 -1.30 16.20
CA LYS A 195 -11.98 -1.07 16.21
C LYS A 195 -12.62 -1.63 14.97
N MET A 196 -13.32 -2.70 15.17
CA MET A 196 -13.77 -3.63 14.14
C MET A 196 -15.08 -3.16 13.54
N TYR A 197 -15.04 -2.93 12.23
CA TYR A 197 -16.25 -3.09 11.42
C TYR A 197 -16.22 -4.50 10.85
N GLU A 198 -17.35 -5.21 10.93
CA GLU A 198 -17.51 -6.61 10.49
C GLU A 198 -17.61 -6.75 8.96
N PHE A 199 -16.79 -6.03 8.19
CA PHE A 199 -16.82 -6.11 6.74
C PHE A 199 -15.67 -6.98 6.22
N ASP A 200 -15.93 -7.70 5.15
CA ASP A 200 -14.92 -8.48 4.41
C ASP A 200 -14.02 -7.56 3.58
N TYR A 201 -12.99 -7.02 4.21
CA TYR A 201 -11.96 -6.20 3.55
C TYR A 201 -10.61 -6.39 4.23
N GLU A 202 -9.56 -5.95 3.52
CA GLU A 202 -8.20 -5.94 4.07
C GLU A 202 -8.01 -4.73 4.99
N LYS A 203 -7.61 -4.98 6.24
CA LYS A 203 -7.19 -3.93 7.19
C LYS A 203 -5.70 -3.72 7.07
N ILE A 204 -5.31 -2.49 6.75
CA ILE A 204 -3.90 -2.08 6.72
C ILE A 204 -3.63 -1.23 7.95
N PHE A 205 -3.01 -1.83 8.97
CA PHE A 205 -2.70 -1.14 10.23
C PHE A 205 -1.51 -0.21 10.04
N VAL A 206 -1.72 1.08 10.28
CA VAL A 206 -0.69 2.11 10.14
C VAL A 206 0.20 2.11 11.39
N ILE A 207 1.43 1.66 11.23
CA ILE A 207 2.43 1.67 12.30
C ILE A 207 3.11 3.05 12.35
N LYS A 208 3.06 3.71 13.49
CA LYS A 208 3.60 5.07 13.67
C LYS A 208 5.00 5.09 14.25
N ASP A 209 5.36 4.11 15.05
CA ASP A 209 6.64 4.04 15.73
C ASP A 209 7.32 2.70 15.46
N SER A 210 8.61 2.75 15.26
CA SER A 210 9.46 1.60 14.94
C SER A 210 10.55 1.34 15.99
N ASN A 211 10.53 2.03 17.14
CA ASN A 211 11.33 1.58 18.29
C ASN A 211 10.93 0.13 18.60
N LEU A 212 11.89 -0.79 18.70
CA LEU A 212 11.62 -2.23 18.76
C LEU A 212 10.60 -2.61 19.84
N LYS A 213 10.68 -2.04 21.04
CA LYS A 213 9.76 -2.34 22.14
C LYS A 213 8.34 -1.81 21.87
N ILE A 214 8.24 -0.59 21.31
CA ILE A 214 6.94 0.02 20.99
C ILE A 214 6.33 -0.70 19.80
N PHE A 215 7.13 -1.01 18.80
CA PHE A 215 6.74 -1.79 17.64
C PHE A 215 6.18 -3.15 18.06
N GLN A 216 6.93 -3.92 18.85
CA GLN A 216 6.50 -5.24 19.35
C GLN A 216 5.17 -5.14 20.11
N LYS A 217 5.06 -4.20 21.04
CA LYS A 217 3.80 -3.99 21.78
C LYS A 217 2.64 -3.64 20.84
N THR A 218 2.90 -2.87 19.79
CA THR A 218 1.86 -2.47 18.83
C THR A 218 1.37 -3.68 18.03
N ILE A 219 2.26 -4.49 17.46
CA ILE A 219 1.88 -5.67 16.70
C ILE A 219 1.23 -6.75 17.59
N ASP A 220 1.71 -6.93 18.83
CA ASP A 220 1.07 -7.85 19.79
C ASP A 220 -0.38 -7.42 20.11
N ASN A 221 -0.63 -6.13 20.27
CA ASN A 221 -1.98 -5.61 20.48
C ASN A 221 -2.90 -5.80 19.25
N ILE A 222 -2.32 -5.80 18.05
CA ILE A 222 -3.08 -6.01 16.80
C ILE A 222 -3.40 -7.50 16.61
N PHE A 223 -2.44 -8.40 16.86
CA PHE A 223 -2.54 -9.79 16.43
C PHE A 223 -2.75 -10.80 17.57
N LYS A 224 -2.33 -10.50 18.82
CA LYS A 224 -2.36 -11.46 19.92
C LYS A 224 -3.46 -11.22 20.96
N ASN A 225 -4.06 -10.02 21.00
CA ASN A 225 -5.13 -9.70 21.94
C ASN A 225 -6.50 -9.80 21.26
N ASP A 226 -7.04 -10.99 21.18
CA ASP A 226 -8.48 -11.28 21.01
C ASP A 226 -9.15 -11.53 22.33
#